data_aa5ee53825bd8b70770ef2fcb40025d9
#
_entry.id   aa5ee53825bd8b70770ef2fcb40025d9
#
_cell.length_a   1.000
_cell.length_b   1.000
_cell.length_c   1.000
_cell.angle_alpha   90.00
_cell.angle_beta   90.00
_cell.angle_gamma   90.00
#
_symmetry.space_group_name_H-M   'P 1'
#
loop_
_entity.id
_entity.type
_entity.pdbx_description
1 polymer ?
#
loop_
_entity_poly.entity_id
_entity_poly.type
_entity_poly.pdbx_seq_one_letter_code
_entity_poly.pdbx_strand_id
1 'polypeptide(L)' 'KLTQDFDLLIAAICIANNKTLITRNKKHFESIKGLKVEEW' A
#
# COMPACT_ATOMS: atom_id res chain seq x y z
N LYS A 1 0.38 14.29 -7.34
CA LYS A 1 1.11 14.62 -6.14
C LYS A 1 2.17 13.58 -5.87
N LEU A 2 3.31 14.05 -5.43
CA LEU A 2 4.45 13.16 -5.24
C LEU A 2 4.17 12.08 -4.22
N THR A 3 3.54 12.45 -3.10
CA THR A 3 3.24 11.51 -2.04
C THR A 3 2.32 10.40 -2.53
N GLN A 4 1.29 10.76 -3.29
CA GLN A 4 0.36 9.76 -3.81
C GLN A 4 1.06 8.83 -4.80
N ASP A 5 1.97 9.39 -5.60
CA ASP A 5 2.70 8.58 -6.56
C ASP A 5 3.58 7.56 -5.85
N PHE A 6 4.23 7.96 -4.76
CA PHE A 6 5.02 7.02 -3.96
C PHE A 6 4.16 5.95 -3.34
N ASP A 7 2.99 6.33 -2.84
CA ASP A 7 2.10 5.36 -2.22
C ASP A 7 1.67 4.30 -3.23
N LEU A 8 1.32 4.72 -4.44
CA LEU A 8 0.94 3.78 -5.48
C LEU A 8 2.09 2.88 -5.87
N LEU A 9 3.29 3.44 -5.92
CA LEU A 9 4.47 2.64 -6.25
C LEU A 9 4.74 1.59 -5.20
N ILE A 10 4.67 1.97 -3.94
CA ILE A 10 4.88 1.04 -2.83
C ILE A 10 3.83 -0.06 -2.86
N ALA A 11 2.57 0.32 -3.09
CA ALA A 11 1.50 -0.67 -3.17
C ALA A 11 1.73 -1.64 -4.31
N ALA A 12 2.15 -1.14 -5.46
CA ALA A 12 2.41 -1.99 -6.62
C ALA A 12 3.53 -2.99 -6.32
N ILE A 13 4.58 -2.54 -5.65
CA ILE A 13 5.70 -3.40 -5.29
C ILE A 13 5.23 -4.49 -4.34
N CYS A 14 4.42 -4.14 -3.35
CA CYS A 14 3.91 -5.12 -2.40
C CYS A 14 3.04 -6.16 -3.08
N ILE A 15 2.19 -5.74 -3.99
CA ILE A 15 1.32 -6.66 -4.72
C ILE A 15 2.16 -7.59 -5.58
N ALA A 16 3.11 -7.03 -6.30
CA ALA A 16 3.94 -7.81 -7.23
C ALA A 16 4.76 -8.86 -6.50
N ASN A 17 5.14 -8.57 -5.25
CA ASN A 17 5.98 -9.48 -4.48
C ASN A 17 5.20 -10.25 -3.42
N ASN A 18 3.88 -10.13 -3.43
CA ASN A 18 3.01 -10.83 -2.48
C ASN A 18 3.41 -10.51 -1.04
N LYS A 19 3.64 -9.24 -0.77
CA LYS A 19 4.05 -8.77 0.55
C LYS A 19 2.93 -7.99 1.22
N THR A 20 2.96 -7.94 2.55
CA THR A 20 2.01 -7.15 3.32
C THR A 20 2.62 -5.79 3.59
N LEU A 21 1.83 -4.75 3.34
CA LEU A 21 2.25 -3.38 3.64
C LEU A 21 1.85 -3.03 5.07
N ILE A 22 2.80 -2.58 5.86
CA ILE A 22 2.54 -2.14 7.22
C ILE A 22 2.64 -0.63 7.23
N THR A 23 1.56 0.04 7.63
CA THR A 23 1.48 1.48 7.52
C THR A 23 0.61 2.03 8.64
N ARG A 24 0.82 3.31 8.98
CA ARG A 24 -0.05 4.00 9.91
C ARG A 24 -1.29 4.57 9.24
N ASN A 25 -1.30 4.59 7.91
CA ASN A 25 -2.42 5.11 7.15
C ASN A 25 -3.13 4.00 6.39
N LYS A 26 -3.61 3.01 7.14
CA LYS A 26 -4.27 1.88 6.52
C LYS A 26 -5.42 2.30 5.63
N LYS A 27 -6.19 3.30 6.05
CA LYS A 27 -7.32 3.77 5.25
C LYS A 27 -6.90 4.26 3.88
N HIS A 28 -5.68 4.77 3.79
CA HIS A 28 -5.17 5.29 2.53
C HIS A 28 -4.93 4.18 1.51
N PHE A 29 -4.64 2.98 1.99
CA PHE A 29 -4.27 1.87 1.13
C PHE A 29 -5.34 0.79 1.03
N GLU A 30 -6.29 0.76 1.95
CA GLU A 30 -7.20 -0.38 2.03
C GLU A 30 -8.14 -0.49 0.84
N SER A 31 -8.31 0.59 0.08
CA SER A 31 -9.16 0.56 -1.10
C SER A 31 -8.47 -0.06 -2.31
N ILE A 32 -7.19 -0.36 -2.21
CA ILE A 32 -6.43 -0.92 -3.32
C ILE A 32 -6.65 -2.43 -3.33
N LYS A 33 -7.24 -2.93 -4.42
CA LYS A 33 -7.51 -4.36 -4.53
C LYS A 33 -6.22 -5.14 -4.67
N GLY A 34 -6.18 -6.28 -3.99
CA GLY A 34 -5.02 -7.16 -4.07
C GLY A 34 -3.89 -6.79 -3.14
N LEU A 35 -4.02 -5.69 -2.43
CA LEU A 35 -3.01 -5.25 -1.50
C LEU A 35 -3.35 -5.70 -0.08
N LYS A 36 -2.40 -6.36 0.57
CA LYS A 36 -2.54 -6.73 1.97
C LYS A 36 -1.97 -5.60 2.81
N VAL A 37 -2.80 -5.05 3.69
CA VAL A 37 -2.39 -3.90 4.49
C VAL A 37 -2.64 -4.18 5.95
N GLU A 38 -1.66 -3.84 6.77
CA GLU A 38 -1.80 -3.88 8.22
C GLU A 38 -1.35 -2.57 8.82
N GLU A 39 -1.96 -2.21 9.93
CA GLU A 39 -1.65 -0.97 10.60
C GLU A 39 -0.85 -1.26 11.87
N TRP A 40 0.14 -0.39 12.13
CA TRP A 40 0.88 -0.51 13.39
C TRP A 40 0.61 0.64 14.33
#